data_e5057f359b8c5853f51178c35f76b03e
#
_entry.id   e5057f359b8c5853f51178c35f76b03e
#
_cell.length_a   1.000
_cell.length_b   1.000
_cell.length_c   1.000
_cell.angle_alpha   90.00
_cell.angle_beta   90.00
_cell.angle_gamma   90.00
#
_symmetry.space_group_name_H-M   'P 1'
#
loop_
_entity.id
_entity.type
_entity.pdbx_description
1 polymer ?
#
loop_
_entity_poly.entity_id
_entity_poly.type
_entity_poly.pdbx_seq_one_letter_code
_entity_poly.pdbx_strand_id
1 'polypeptide(L)'
;MRAIRVHGPDRLPTLGTMQVEISSGPAFAFGEITLPPGGTVRVEAGAMAMTRGDIQMATSTQGGFMKGLKRTLGGESFFVNDFSSGSGGVVGVAAALPGDLDHIMLDGSRALMVQSGSWIASVPSIDVDSKWGGGKTFFSGEGLILLRCTGAGDLLVSAYGALRSYTLVAGEVLTLDTGHVVAFDEGVTYNVRKAGSW
;
A
#
# COMPACT_ATOMS: atom_id res chain seq x y z
N MET A 1 -15.90 8.12 -6.21
CA MET A 1 -14.61 8.82 -6.14
C MET A 1 -13.62 8.02 -6.99
N ARG A 2 -12.67 8.62 -7.66
CA ARG A 2 -11.69 7.89 -8.49
C ARG A 2 -10.32 8.14 -7.90
N ALA A 3 -9.57 7.09 -7.61
CA ALA A 3 -8.23 7.17 -7.08
C ALA A 3 -7.21 6.95 -8.20
N ILE A 4 -6.01 7.49 -8.05
CA ILE A 4 -5.04 7.59 -9.13
C ILE A 4 -3.71 7.02 -8.68
N ARG A 5 -3.15 6.14 -9.51
CA ARG A 5 -1.79 5.63 -9.43
C ARG A 5 -0.98 6.17 -10.62
N VAL A 6 0.23 6.64 -10.37
CA VAL A 6 1.13 7.19 -11.39
C VAL A 6 2.35 6.29 -11.53
N HIS A 7 2.68 5.91 -12.78
CA HIS A 7 3.86 5.10 -13.11
C HIS A 7 4.91 5.91 -13.85
N GLY A 8 6.19 5.59 -13.63
CA GLY A 8 7.25 5.87 -14.58
C GLY A 8 7.25 4.86 -15.74
N PRO A 9 7.97 5.15 -16.85
CA PRO A 9 8.08 4.22 -17.99
C PRO A 9 8.76 2.90 -17.55
N ASP A 10 8.24 1.79 -18.10
CA ASP A 10 8.76 0.43 -18.04
C ASP A 10 8.82 -0.29 -16.68
N ARG A 11 7.75 -1.03 -16.38
CA ARG A 11 7.82 -2.17 -15.45
C ARG A 11 7.63 -3.47 -16.23
N LEU A 12 8.69 -4.29 -16.29
CA LEU A 12 8.57 -5.70 -16.66
C LEU A 12 7.96 -6.47 -15.47
N PRO A 13 7.06 -7.43 -15.70
CA PRO A 13 6.53 -8.27 -14.64
C PRO A 13 7.65 -9.16 -14.08
N THR A 14 7.98 -8.97 -12.82
CA THR A 14 8.83 -9.90 -12.04
C THR A 14 7.94 -10.98 -11.44
N LEU A 15 8.44 -12.23 -11.34
CA LEU A 15 7.68 -13.31 -10.68
C LEU A 15 7.41 -12.92 -9.22
N GLY A 16 6.13 -12.78 -8.86
CA GLY A 16 5.70 -12.51 -7.50
C GLY A 16 6.00 -13.67 -6.54
N THR A 17 6.14 -13.36 -5.27
CA THR A 17 6.35 -14.34 -4.20
C THR A 17 5.03 -14.81 -3.59
N MET A 18 3.94 -14.07 -3.81
CA MET A 18 2.58 -14.40 -3.40
C MET A 18 1.68 -14.61 -4.61
N GLN A 19 0.79 -15.59 -4.52
CA GLN A 19 -0.32 -15.69 -5.44
C GLN A 19 -1.47 -14.83 -4.91
N VAL A 20 -1.86 -13.81 -5.67
CA VAL A 20 -2.95 -12.89 -5.32
C VAL A 20 -4.03 -12.97 -6.38
N GLU A 21 -5.26 -13.22 -5.94
CA GLU A 21 -6.44 -13.16 -6.79
C GLU A 21 -7.34 -12.01 -6.30
N ILE A 22 -7.70 -11.09 -7.20
CA ILE A 22 -8.59 -9.97 -6.90
C ILE A 22 -9.90 -10.19 -7.64
N SER A 23 -10.99 -10.21 -6.89
CA SER A 23 -12.36 -10.39 -7.38
C SER A 23 -13.23 -9.19 -7.03
N SER A 24 -14.44 -9.15 -7.60
CA SER A 24 -15.49 -8.15 -7.30
C SER A 24 -15.08 -6.68 -7.50
N GLY A 25 -13.96 -6.42 -8.21
CA GLY A 25 -13.57 -5.05 -8.61
C GLY A 25 -14.51 -4.44 -9.66
N PRO A 26 -14.45 -3.12 -9.87
CA PRO A 26 -13.66 -2.13 -9.13
C PRO A 26 -14.39 -1.48 -7.94
N ALA A 27 -15.55 -1.97 -7.53
CA ALA A 27 -16.39 -1.29 -6.54
C ALA A 27 -16.34 -1.94 -5.14
N PHE A 28 -16.17 -3.26 -5.09
CA PHE A 28 -16.15 -4.06 -3.86
C PHE A 28 -15.04 -5.09 -3.94
N ALA A 29 -13.84 -4.66 -4.33
CA ALA A 29 -12.73 -5.56 -4.57
C ALA A 29 -12.35 -6.35 -3.31
N PHE A 30 -12.16 -7.64 -3.50
CA PHE A 30 -11.74 -8.59 -2.49
C PHE A 30 -10.47 -9.30 -2.98
N GLY A 31 -9.41 -9.29 -2.18
CA GLY A 31 -8.14 -9.93 -2.50
C GLY A 31 -7.96 -11.22 -1.70
N GLU A 32 -7.66 -12.33 -2.37
CA GLU A 32 -7.24 -13.57 -1.74
C GLU A 32 -5.74 -13.76 -1.95
N ILE A 33 -5.00 -13.80 -0.85
CA ILE A 33 -3.55 -13.97 -0.82
C ILE A 33 -3.26 -15.40 -0.41
N THR A 34 -2.77 -16.23 -1.34
CA THR A 34 -2.36 -17.59 -1.06
C THR A 34 -0.92 -17.60 -0.54
N LEU A 35 -0.76 -18.10 0.68
CA LEU A 35 0.56 -18.29 1.32
C LEU A 35 1.02 -19.73 1.11
N PRO A 36 2.25 -19.95 0.60
CA PRO A 36 2.86 -21.27 0.61
C PRO A 36 3.25 -21.68 2.04
N PRO A 37 3.62 -22.95 2.27
CA PRO A 37 4.24 -23.36 3.52
C PRO A 37 5.44 -22.49 3.89
N GLY A 38 5.47 -21.96 5.12
CA GLY A 38 6.48 -21.01 5.60
C GLY A 38 6.25 -19.56 5.10
N GLY A 39 5.22 -19.33 4.30
CA GLY A 39 4.89 -17.98 3.79
C GLY A 39 4.39 -17.03 4.88
N THR A 40 4.65 -15.75 4.68
CA THR A 40 4.18 -14.68 5.58
C THR A 40 3.74 -13.47 4.75
N VAL A 41 2.64 -12.85 5.17
CA VAL A 41 2.17 -11.56 4.65
C VAL A 41 1.89 -10.61 5.80
N ARG A 42 2.24 -9.36 5.63
CA ARG A 42 1.90 -8.26 6.53
C ARG A 42 0.66 -7.54 6.00
N VAL A 43 -0.33 -7.34 6.87
CA VAL A 43 -1.64 -6.78 6.49
C VAL A 43 -1.99 -5.64 7.45
N GLU A 44 -2.58 -4.58 6.92
CA GLU A 44 -3.19 -3.51 7.71
C GLU A 44 -4.27 -4.08 8.64
N ALA A 45 -4.32 -3.62 9.90
CA ALA A 45 -5.13 -4.26 10.93
C ALA A 45 -6.64 -4.30 10.62
N GLY A 46 -7.15 -3.32 9.89
CA GLY A 46 -8.56 -3.23 9.49
C GLY A 46 -8.88 -3.94 8.16
N ALA A 47 -7.88 -4.38 7.42
CA ALA A 47 -8.07 -4.92 6.08
C ALA A 47 -8.25 -6.45 6.02
N MET A 48 -7.87 -7.19 7.07
CA MET A 48 -8.07 -8.63 7.10
C MET A 48 -9.57 -8.96 7.21
N ALA A 49 -10.10 -9.64 6.20
CA ALA A 49 -11.50 -10.03 6.13
C ALA A 49 -11.73 -11.50 6.50
N MET A 50 -10.80 -12.40 6.13
CA MET A 50 -10.90 -13.82 6.47
C MET A 50 -9.54 -14.53 6.41
N THR A 51 -9.47 -15.70 7.04
CA THR A 51 -8.37 -16.64 6.86
C THR A 51 -8.92 -18.05 6.58
N ARG A 52 -8.17 -18.84 5.79
CA ARG A 52 -8.51 -20.25 5.50
C ARG A 52 -7.24 -21.09 5.51
N GLY A 53 -7.30 -22.27 6.07
CA GLY A 53 -6.17 -23.17 6.24
C GLY A 53 -5.37 -22.89 7.51
N ASP A 54 -4.09 -23.26 7.50
CA ASP A 54 -3.18 -23.10 8.66
C ASP A 54 -2.60 -21.67 8.66
N ILE A 55 -3.40 -20.70 9.14
CA ILE A 55 -2.97 -19.31 9.26
C ILE A 55 -2.86 -18.91 10.73
N GLN A 56 -1.70 -18.44 11.10
CA GLN A 56 -1.40 -17.87 12.41
C GLN A 56 -1.22 -16.35 12.28
N MET A 57 -1.87 -15.61 13.18
CA MET A 57 -1.74 -14.16 13.25
C MET A 57 -0.83 -13.79 14.42
N ALA A 58 0.20 -13.01 14.15
CA ALA A 58 1.02 -12.37 15.16
C ALA A 58 0.84 -10.85 15.06
N THR A 59 0.34 -10.25 16.14
CA THR A 59 0.36 -8.78 16.24
C THR A 59 1.79 -8.38 16.55
N SER A 60 2.47 -7.76 15.60
CA SER A 60 3.88 -7.40 15.73
C SER A 60 4.04 -6.24 16.73
N THR A 61 4.28 -6.61 17.99
CA THR A 61 4.75 -5.67 19.05
C THR A 61 6.27 -5.73 19.22
N GLN A 62 6.95 -6.69 18.57
CA GLN A 62 8.39 -6.92 18.69
C GLN A 62 9.08 -6.74 17.34
N GLY A 63 9.80 -5.64 17.21
CA GLY A 63 10.67 -5.37 16.08
C GLY A 63 10.77 -3.86 15.79
N GLY A 64 11.93 -3.41 15.35
CA GLY A 64 12.24 -1.99 15.13
C GLY A 64 11.27 -1.23 14.22
N PHE A 65 10.55 -1.94 13.35
CA PHE A 65 9.52 -1.42 12.46
C PHE A 65 8.33 -0.83 13.23
N MET A 66 7.78 -1.55 14.24
CA MET A 66 6.60 -1.10 15.01
C MET A 66 6.90 0.02 16.00
N LYS A 67 8.13 0.16 16.51
CA LYS A 67 8.51 1.32 17.35
C LYS A 67 8.46 2.64 16.58
N GLY A 68 8.60 2.57 15.26
CA GLY A 68 8.50 3.73 14.38
C GLY A 68 7.07 4.10 14.00
N LEU A 69 6.23 3.12 13.78
CA LEU A 69 4.86 3.31 13.28
C LEU A 69 3.83 3.62 14.39
N LYS A 70 4.09 3.25 15.65
CA LYS A 70 3.23 3.60 16.80
C LYS A 70 3.14 5.11 17.11
N ARG A 71 3.94 5.94 16.46
CA ARG A 71 3.86 7.40 16.59
C ARG A 71 2.92 7.95 15.53
N THR A 72 1.67 8.13 15.91
CA THR A 72 0.70 9.10 15.41
C THR A 72 1.00 9.68 14.02
N LEU A 73 0.57 9.00 12.97
CA LEU A 73 0.38 9.58 11.66
C LEU A 73 -0.89 10.43 11.71
N GLY A 74 -0.77 11.75 11.93
CA GLY A 74 -1.92 12.65 11.90
C GLY A 74 -3.07 12.35 12.88
N GLY A 75 -2.81 11.59 13.98
CA GLY A 75 -3.83 11.16 14.95
C GLY A 75 -4.35 9.74 14.74
N GLU A 76 -4.04 9.07 13.63
CA GLU A 76 -4.41 7.68 13.38
C GLU A 76 -3.22 6.74 13.59
N SER A 77 -3.48 5.61 14.26
CA SER A 77 -2.46 4.59 14.50
C SER A 77 -2.45 3.62 13.32
N PHE A 78 -1.33 3.57 12.59
CA PHE A 78 -1.11 2.54 11.58
C PHE A 78 -0.72 1.24 12.27
N PHE A 79 -1.64 0.31 12.35
CA PHE A 79 -1.44 -1.03 12.93
C PHE A 79 -1.32 -2.06 11.83
N VAL A 80 -0.36 -2.96 11.97
CA VAL A 80 -0.18 -4.09 11.05
C VAL A 80 -0.11 -5.39 11.83
N ASN A 81 -0.60 -6.46 11.21
CA ASN A 81 -0.49 -7.82 11.70
C ASN A 81 0.27 -8.66 10.69
N ASP A 82 1.16 -9.52 11.16
CA ASP A 82 1.82 -10.51 10.34
C ASP A 82 0.99 -11.81 10.38
N PHE A 83 0.62 -12.32 9.21
CA PHE A 83 -0.05 -13.60 9.01
C PHE A 83 0.93 -14.58 8.40
N SER A 84 1.16 -15.71 9.06
CA SER A 84 2.07 -16.74 8.60
C SER A 84 1.37 -18.08 8.48
N SER A 85 1.93 -18.97 7.65
CA SER A 85 1.39 -20.32 7.47
C SER A 85 2.51 -21.36 7.57
N GLY A 86 2.29 -22.40 8.39
CA GLY A 86 3.19 -23.54 8.48
C GLY A 86 3.03 -24.51 7.31
N SER A 87 1.79 -24.75 6.86
CA SER A 87 1.46 -25.78 5.86
C SER A 87 0.77 -25.24 4.60
N GLY A 88 0.58 -23.93 4.51
CA GLY A 88 -0.15 -23.26 3.45
C GLY A 88 -1.53 -22.80 3.88
N GLY A 89 -2.01 -21.70 3.28
CA GLY A 89 -3.32 -21.15 3.58
C GLY A 89 -3.62 -19.89 2.78
N VAL A 90 -4.75 -19.26 3.07
CA VAL A 90 -5.22 -18.07 2.38
C VAL A 90 -5.57 -16.99 3.39
N VAL A 91 -5.15 -15.76 3.10
CA VAL A 91 -5.57 -14.55 3.82
C VAL A 91 -6.40 -13.70 2.87
N GLY A 92 -7.66 -13.48 3.22
CA GLY A 92 -8.54 -12.59 2.48
C GLY A 92 -8.46 -11.17 3.02
N VAL A 93 -8.35 -10.21 2.11
CA VAL A 93 -8.25 -8.78 2.42
C VAL A 93 -9.26 -7.96 1.64
N ALA A 94 -9.77 -6.92 2.28
CA ALA A 94 -10.64 -5.93 1.67
C ALA A 94 -10.40 -4.57 2.32
N ALA A 95 -10.62 -3.49 1.58
CA ALA A 95 -10.61 -2.15 2.16
C ALA A 95 -11.83 -1.93 3.08
N ALA A 96 -11.68 -1.07 4.08
CA ALA A 96 -12.78 -0.71 4.99
C ALA A 96 -13.94 0.02 4.27
N LEU A 97 -13.64 0.70 3.17
CA LEU A 97 -14.62 1.42 2.34
C LEU A 97 -14.75 0.73 0.98
N PRO A 98 -15.96 0.79 0.37
CA PRO A 98 -16.19 0.22 -0.97
C PRO A 98 -15.22 0.78 -2.01
N GLY A 99 -14.51 -0.09 -2.72
CA GLY A 99 -13.51 0.39 -3.67
C GLY A 99 -12.75 -0.73 -4.37
N ASP A 100 -11.64 -0.32 -4.94
CA ASP A 100 -10.79 -1.16 -5.76
C ASP A 100 -9.51 -1.57 -5.05
N LEU A 101 -8.91 -2.67 -5.50
CA LEU A 101 -7.60 -3.16 -5.07
C LEU A 101 -6.68 -3.25 -6.28
N ASP A 102 -5.39 -3.00 -6.08
CA ASP A 102 -4.36 -3.25 -7.07
C ASP A 102 -3.18 -4.00 -6.45
N HIS A 103 -2.69 -5.00 -7.19
CA HIS A 103 -1.52 -5.79 -6.84
C HIS A 103 -0.30 -5.26 -7.57
N ILE A 104 0.69 -4.83 -6.82
CA ILE A 104 1.90 -4.18 -7.31
C ILE A 104 3.10 -5.05 -6.95
N MET A 105 3.93 -5.36 -7.94
CA MET A 105 5.24 -5.96 -7.68
C MET A 105 6.34 -4.89 -7.70
N LEU A 106 7.13 -4.84 -6.63
CA LEU A 106 8.35 -4.07 -6.57
C LEU A 106 9.54 -4.98 -6.91
N ASP A 107 10.42 -4.51 -7.77
CA ASP A 107 11.64 -5.22 -8.20
C ASP A 107 12.89 -4.87 -7.36
N GLY A 108 12.73 -3.97 -6.40
CA GLY A 108 13.81 -3.45 -5.56
C GLY A 108 14.63 -2.31 -6.17
N SER A 109 14.41 -1.96 -7.45
CA SER A 109 15.19 -0.93 -8.12
C SER A 109 14.75 0.49 -7.74
N ARG A 110 13.49 0.67 -7.35
CA ARG A 110 12.89 1.96 -6.98
C ARG A 110 11.89 1.82 -5.84
N ALA A 111 11.71 2.88 -5.08
CA ALA A 111 10.66 2.97 -4.09
C ALA A 111 9.32 3.35 -4.71
N LEU A 112 8.25 2.88 -4.10
CA LEU A 112 6.89 3.34 -4.35
C LEU A 112 6.44 4.22 -3.18
N MET A 113 5.93 5.38 -3.50
CA MET A 113 5.29 6.29 -2.54
C MET A 113 3.82 5.93 -2.47
N VAL A 114 3.33 5.52 -1.30
CA VAL A 114 1.95 5.07 -1.09
C VAL A 114 1.28 5.98 -0.06
N GLN A 115 0.08 6.47 -0.35
CA GLN A 115 -0.73 7.18 0.64
C GLN A 115 -1.06 6.21 1.80
N SER A 116 -0.91 6.65 3.05
CA SER A 116 -0.96 5.79 4.22
C SER A 116 -2.25 4.97 4.35
N GLY A 117 -3.40 5.55 4.04
CA GLY A 117 -4.70 4.87 4.06
C GLY A 117 -4.97 3.98 2.83
N SER A 118 -4.05 3.95 1.86
CA SER A 118 -4.16 3.10 0.68
C SER A 118 -3.33 1.82 0.76
N TRP A 119 -2.36 1.73 1.68
CA TRP A 119 -1.59 0.51 1.88
C TRP A 119 -2.43 -0.56 2.58
N ILE A 120 -2.52 -1.76 2.00
CA ILE A 120 -3.35 -2.87 2.51
C ILE A 120 -2.48 -4.02 3.01
N ALA A 121 -1.54 -4.48 2.20
CA ALA A 121 -0.70 -5.62 2.54
C ALA A 121 0.62 -5.60 1.78
N SER A 122 1.63 -6.28 2.32
CA SER A 122 2.88 -6.55 1.60
C SER A 122 3.59 -7.78 2.16
N VAL A 123 4.50 -8.36 1.36
CA VAL A 123 5.46 -9.34 1.89
C VAL A 123 6.43 -8.66 2.86
N PRO A 124 7.02 -9.41 3.83
CA PRO A 124 7.96 -8.86 4.81
C PRO A 124 9.23 -8.25 4.21
N SER A 125 9.61 -8.64 2.98
CA SER A 125 10.75 -8.06 2.24
C SER A 125 10.53 -6.64 1.75
N ILE A 126 9.28 -6.15 1.79
CA ILE A 126 8.97 -4.74 1.57
C ILE A 126 9.11 -3.99 2.88
N ASP A 127 10.06 -3.06 2.93
CA ASP A 127 10.17 -2.09 4.02
C ASP A 127 9.23 -0.92 3.78
N VAL A 128 8.48 -0.54 4.80
CA VAL A 128 7.48 0.54 4.73
C VAL A 128 7.88 1.63 5.72
N ASP A 129 8.46 2.72 5.24
CA ASP A 129 8.96 3.82 6.06
C ASP A 129 8.05 5.05 5.98
N SER A 130 7.55 5.47 7.13
CA SER A 130 6.75 6.70 7.28
C SER A 130 7.58 7.93 7.63
N LYS A 131 8.89 7.80 7.86
CA LYS A 131 9.77 8.86 8.37
C LYS A 131 10.80 9.35 7.34
N TRP A 132 10.82 8.78 6.16
CA TRP A 132 11.87 8.97 5.16
C TRP A 132 12.17 10.43 4.81
N GLY A 133 11.26 11.37 4.98
CA GLY A 133 11.42 12.77 4.62
C GLY A 133 11.64 13.76 5.76
N GLY A 134 11.90 13.30 6.99
CA GLY A 134 12.21 14.17 8.11
C GLY A 134 11.17 15.24 8.43
N GLY A 135 9.88 14.91 8.36
CA GLY A 135 8.77 15.83 8.63
C GLY A 135 8.27 16.59 7.40
N LYS A 136 8.99 16.60 6.29
CA LYS A 136 8.52 17.19 5.02
C LYS A 136 7.52 16.32 4.27
N THR A 137 7.40 15.07 4.66
CA THR A 137 6.41 14.10 4.14
C THR A 137 5.04 14.23 4.78
N PHE A 138 4.95 15.01 5.84
CA PHE A 138 3.70 15.37 6.49
C PHE A 138 3.20 16.70 5.92
N PHE A 139 2.45 16.63 4.85
CA PHE A 139 1.60 17.75 4.47
C PHE A 139 0.36 17.74 5.38
N SER A 140 0.60 17.87 6.69
CA SER A 140 -0.41 17.73 7.74
C SER A 140 -1.55 18.74 7.64
N GLY A 141 -1.34 19.84 6.93
CA GLY A 141 -2.39 20.79 6.59
C GLY A 141 -3.23 20.40 5.36
N GLU A 142 -2.78 19.41 4.58
CA GLU A 142 -3.37 19.01 3.31
C GLU A 142 -3.83 17.52 3.30
N GLY A 143 -3.70 16.82 4.44
CA GLY A 143 -4.20 15.44 4.61
C GLY A 143 -3.43 14.35 3.84
N LEU A 144 -2.27 14.66 3.23
CA LEU A 144 -1.46 13.68 2.51
C LEU A 144 -0.32 13.15 3.39
N ILE A 145 -0.39 11.88 3.76
CA ILE A 145 0.68 11.16 4.47
C ILE A 145 1.18 10.06 3.56
N LEU A 146 2.49 10.07 3.26
CA LEU A 146 3.11 9.12 2.35
C LEU A 146 3.97 8.11 3.11
N LEU A 147 3.81 6.84 2.75
CA LEU A 147 4.68 5.73 3.11
C LEU A 147 5.65 5.49 1.96
N ARG A 148 6.94 5.38 2.25
CA ARG A 148 7.95 4.98 1.28
C ARG A 148 8.14 3.47 1.35
N CYS A 149 7.70 2.75 0.32
CA CYS A 149 7.80 1.30 0.23
C CYS A 149 9.03 0.93 -0.62
N THR A 150 9.96 0.18 -0.04
CA THR A 150 11.22 -0.25 -0.68
C THR A 150 11.42 -1.76 -0.54
N GLY A 151 12.27 -2.32 -1.38
CA GLY A 151 12.53 -3.76 -1.42
C GLY A 151 11.92 -4.43 -2.63
N ALA A 152 12.06 -5.75 -2.72
CA ALA A 152 11.51 -6.54 -3.80
C ALA A 152 10.40 -7.46 -3.27
N GLY A 153 9.28 -7.52 -4.00
CA GLY A 153 8.14 -8.38 -3.65
C GLY A 153 6.79 -7.73 -3.87
N ASP A 154 5.79 -8.35 -3.32
CA ASP A 154 4.38 -8.03 -3.56
C ASP A 154 3.84 -7.01 -2.55
N LEU A 155 3.04 -6.09 -3.05
CA LEU A 155 2.36 -5.04 -2.32
C LEU A 155 0.92 -4.89 -2.85
N LEU A 156 -0.05 -4.76 -1.95
CA LEU A 156 -1.44 -4.46 -2.30
C LEU A 156 -1.80 -3.06 -1.81
N VAL A 157 -2.48 -2.32 -2.67
CA VAL A 157 -3.05 -1.02 -2.34
C VAL A 157 -4.55 -1.01 -2.59
N SER A 158 -5.27 -0.16 -1.88
CA SER A 158 -6.70 0.05 -2.07
C SER A 158 -7.03 1.50 -2.40
N ALA A 159 -8.21 1.67 -2.96
CA ALA A 159 -8.79 2.97 -3.24
C ALA A 159 -10.27 2.99 -2.85
N TYR A 160 -10.75 4.09 -2.30
CA TYR A 160 -12.18 4.35 -2.22
C TYR A 160 -12.72 4.69 -3.61
N GLY A 161 -13.55 3.79 -4.17
CA GLY A 161 -13.99 3.84 -5.56
C GLY A 161 -12.99 3.21 -6.54
N ALA A 162 -13.11 3.50 -7.82
CA ALA A 162 -12.28 2.89 -8.87
C ALA A 162 -10.88 3.45 -8.91
N LEU A 163 -9.88 2.59 -9.11
CA LEU A 163 -8.48 2.93 -9.28
C LEU A 163 -8.15 3.19 -10.76
N ARG A 164 -7.33 4.21 -11.02
CA ARG A 164 -6.82 4.54 -12.35
C ARG A 164 -5.30 4.70 -12.30
N SER A 165 -4.65 4.18 -13.34
CA SER A 165 -3.21 4.30 -13.50
C SER A 165 -2.87 5.26 -14.63
N TYR A 166 -1.83 6.09 -14.44
CA TYR A 166 -1.31 7.03 -15.42
C TYR A 166 0.19 6.86 -15.54
N THR A 167 0.69 6.82 -16.76
CA THR A 167 2.13 6.87 -17.05
C THR A 167 2.45 8.27 -17.56
N LEU A 168 3.31 8.99 -16.83
CA LEU A 168 3.72 10.33 -17.20
C LEU A 168 5.01 10.26 -18.08
N VAL A 169 5.01 10.99 -19.16
CA VAL A 169 6.22 11.22 -19.94
C VAL A 169 7.05 12.37 -19.36
N ALA A 170 8.31 12.48 -19.76
CA ALA A 170 9.21 13.52 -19.25
C ALA A 170 8.62 14.92 -19.50
N GLY A 171 8.53 15.72 -18.45
CA GLY A 171 7.96 17.08 -18.48
C GLY A 171 6.43 17.17 -18.41
N GLU A 172 5.74 16.04 -18.40
CA GLU A 172 4.28 16.02 -18.21
C GLU A 172 3.91 16.34 -16.76
N VAL A 173 2.86 17.13 -16.58
CA VAL A 173 2.34 17.52 -15.27
C VAL A 173 0.91 17.03 -15.12
N LEU A 174 0.68 16.21 -14.09
CA LEU A 174 -0.65 15.77 -13.68
C LEU A 174 -1.03 16.47 -12.36
N THR A 175 -2.13 17.20 -12.36
CA THR A 175 -2.65 17.84 -11.14
C THR A 175 -3.77 17.00 -10.56
N LEU A 176 -3.63 16.64 -9.29
CA LEU A 176 -4.58 15.82 -8.54
C LEU A 176 -4.96 16.49 -7.23
N ASP A 177 -6.17 16.25 -6.77
CA ASP A 177 -6.52 16.49 -5.37
C ASP A 177 -5.84 15.43 -4.48
N THR A 178 -5.30 15.84 -3.33
CA THR A 178 -4.53 14.98 -2.44
C THR A 178 -5.32 13.77 -1.94
N GLY A 179 -6.64 13.90 -1.77
CA GLY A 179 -7.54 12.81 -1.39
C GLY A 179 -7.76 11.74 -2.47
N HIS A 180 -7.21 11.93 -3.69
CA HIS A 180 -7.33 10.98 -4.79
C HIS A 180 -6.01 10.27 -5.12
N VAL A 181 -4.92 10.63 -4.44
CA VAL A 181 -3.62 9.98 -4.62
C VAL A 181 -3.61 8.64 -3.87
N VAL A 182 -3.28 7.55 -4.58
CA VAL A 182 -3.05 6.22 -3.99
C VAL A 182 -1.56 5.94 -3.90
N ALA A 183 -0.87 6.00 -5.03
CA ALA A 183 0.57 5.73 -5.07
C ALA A 183 1.22 6.38 -6.29
N PHE A 184 2.53 6.61 -6.21
CA PHE A 184 3.35 7.03 -7.33
C PHE A 184 4.81 6.59 -7.16
N ASP A 185 5.52 6.42 -8.27
CA ASP A 185 6.93 6.05 -8.26
C ASP A 185 7.81 7.17 -7.68
N GLU A 186 8.84 6.85 -6.90
CA GLU A 186 9.76 7.80 -6.27
C GLU A 186 10.41 8.79 -7.26
N GLY A 187 10.55 8.41 -8.53
CA GLY A 187 11.07 9.28 -9.60
C GLY A 187 10.13 10.41 -10.03
N VAL A 188 8.87 10.41 -9.56
CA VAL A 188 7.91 11.47 -9.85
C VAL A 188 8.15 12.64 -8.89
N THR A 189 8.54 13.79 -9.44
CA THR A 189 8.62 15.03 -8.67
C THR A 189 7.22 15.54 -8.38
N TYR A 190 6.91 15.85 -7.12
CA TYR A 190 5.60 16.35 -6.74
C TYR A 190 5.70 17.62 -5.90
N ASN A 191 4.64 18.42 -5.96
CA ASN A 191 4.45 19.62 -5.16
C ASN A 191 3.01 19.69 -4.66
N VAL A 192 2.80 20.06 -3.39
CA VAL A 192 1.47 20.21 -2.80
C VAL A 192 1.19 21.71 -2.61
N ARG A 193 0.03 22.16 -3.07
CA ARG A 193 -0.41 23.54 -2.96
C ARG A 193 -1.90 23.62 -2.60
N LYS A 194 -2.30 24.65 -1.90
CA LYS A 194 -3.72 24.93 -1.67
C LYS A 194 -4.41 25.30 -2.99
N ALA A 195 -5.62 24.76 -3.17
CA ALA A 195 -6.42 25.03 -4.37
C ALA A 195 -7.08 26.43 -4.38
N GLY A 196 -7.06 27.12 -3.25
CA GLY A 196 -7.63 28.47 -3.11
C GLY A 196 -7.35 29.07 -1.73
N SER A 197 -7.65 30.35 -1.56
CA SER A 197 -7.72 31.01 -0.24
C SER A 197 -9.17 30.95 0.25
N TRP A 198 -9.38 30.40 1.43
CA TRP A 198 -10.64 30.53 2.18
C TRP A 198 -10.50 31.70 3.14
#